data_8ad192d12a703db9afbc9704fbbec191
#
_entry.id   8ad192d12a703db9afbc9704fbbec191
#
_cell.length_a   1.000
_cell.length_b   1.000
_cell.length_c   1.000
_cell.angle_alpha   90.00
_cell.angle_beta   90.00
_cell.angle_gamma   90.00
#
_symmetry.space_group_name_H-M   'P 1'
#
loop_
_entity.id
_entity.type
_entity.pdbx_description
1 polymer ?
#
loop_
_entity_poly.entity_id
_entity_poly.type
_entity_poly.pdbx_seq_one_letter_code
_entity_poly.pdbx_strand_id
1 'polypeptide(L)'
;NYIGIGMAEISGGDYQQKAKQNALSDLVSEIQVVIAANSLLNTLEDDGNVKQTFAESIRTEARAEIENFRLVDSWRSDNEYWVYYELNKDDYAALVAARRQKAIRNGFDFWYKGHITLQQGDLMTAIELFSNGMEAIRPVLNQELFCSYEGKTINLATELYAALAGVFDGITIVLNPATVSATPFQGIREPIAIGVYRNGNPLRNIRLKAEFVSGSGDLSSMSPTDESGVAALYVRNITSK
;
A
#
# COMPACT_ATOMS: atom_id res chain seq x y z
N ASN A 1 29.18 13.17 -14.38
CA ASN A 1 27.92 12.94 -15.09
C ASN A 1 27.71 11.45 -15.31
N TYR A 2 26.45 11.03 -15.36
CA TYR A 2 26.04 9.79 -15.99
C TYR A 2 25.92 10.03 -17.50
N ILE A 3 26.19 9.02 -18.30
CA ILE A 3 26.22 9.11 -19.76
C ILE A 3 25.30 8.05 -20.36
N GLY A 4 24.51 8.43 -21.35
CA GLY A 4 23.69 7.52 -22.12
C GLY A 4 23.91 7.72 -23.62
N ILE A 5 24.33 6.67 -24.30
CA ILE A 5 24.53 6.67 -25.77
C ILE A 5 23.47 5.74 -26.38
N GLY A 6 22.77 6.23 -27.38
CA GLY A 6 21.78 5.46 -28.10
C GLY A 6 21.90 5.60 -29.60
N MET A 7 21.68 4.50 -30.29
CA MET A 7 21.68 4.44 -31.75
C MET A 7 20.35 3.86 -32.25
N ALA A 8 19.90 4.30 -33.38
CA ALA A 8 18.85 3.67 -34.16
C ALA A 8 19.14 3.71 -35.65
N GLU A 9 18.77 2.68 -36.38
CA GLU A 9 18.79 2.66 -37.83
C GLU A 9 17.77 3.64 -38.40
N ILE A 10 18.16 4.37 -39.47
CA ILE A 10 17.27 5.30 -40.15
C ILE A 10 16.35 4.50 -41.07
N SER A 11 15.41 3.77 -40.48
CA SER A 11 14.36 3.01 -41.14
C SER A 11 13.01 3.45 -40.60
N GLY A 12 12.34 4.38 -41.28
CA GLY A 12 11.06 4.92 -40.84
C GLY A 12 11.16 6.28 -40.11
N GLY A 13 10.01 6.82 -39.66
CA GLY A 13 9.94 8.18 -39.10
C GLY A 13 10.25 8.32 -37.62
N ASP A 14 10.52 7.23 -36.90
CA ASP A 14 10.63 7.19 -35.43
C ASP A 14 12.07 6.91 -34.91
N TYR A 15 13.06 6.89 -35.79
CA TYR A 15 14.46 6.57 -35.46
C TYR A 15 15.04 7.48 -34.36
N GLN A 16 14.68 8.76 -34.35
CA GLN A 16 15.17 9.71 -33.34
C GLN A 16 14.63 9.33 -31.94
N GLN A 17 13.37 8.93 -31.87
CA GLN A 17 12.76 8.50 -30.60
C GLN A 17 13.34 7.16 -30.13
N LYS A 18 13.61 6.23 -31.05
CA LYS A 18 14.26 4.96 -30.72
C LYS A 18 15.69 5.18 -30.21
N ALA A 19 16.47 6.03 -30.87
CA ALA A 19 17.83 6.37 -30.42
C ALA A 19 17.79 7.00 -29.01
N LYS A 20 16.84 7.91 -28.74
CA LYS A 20 16.64 8.50 -27.42
C LYS A 20 16.29 7.43 -26.38
N GLN A 21 15.37 6.52 -26.68
CA GLN A 21 14.99 5.44 -25.74
C GLN A 21 16.18 4.52 -25.44
N ASN A 22 17.00 4.18 -26.44
CA ASN A 22 18.20 3.37 -26.27
C ASN A 22 19.24 4.11 -25.40
N ALA A 23 19.45 5.41 -25.61
CA ALA A 23 20.32 6.21 -24.77
C ALA A 23 19.84 6.33 -23.32
N LEU A 24 18.54 6.46 -23.11
CA LEU A 24 17.97 6.47 -21.75
C LEU A 24 18.10 5.11 -21.07
N SER A 25 17.94 4.02 -21.81
CA SER A 25 18.16 2.68 -21.27
C SER A 25 19.63 2.45 -20.87
N ASP A 26 20.57 2.96 -21.64
CA ASP A 26 22.01 2.92 -21.36
C ASP A 26 22.34 3.75 -20.11
N LEU A 27 21.84 4.97 -20.01
CA LEU A 27 21.99 5.86 -18.87
C LEU A 27 21.39 5.24 -17.57
N VAL A 28 20.22 4.60 -17.65
CA VAL A 28 19.63 3.86 -16.53
C VAL A 28 20.52 2.70 -16.08
N SER A 29 21.18 2.05 -17.02
CA SER A 29 22.08 0.91 -16.70
C SER A 29 23.37 1.37 -16.02
N GLU A 30 23.84 2.58 -16.32
CA GLU A 30 24.98 3.19 -15.63
C GLU A 30 24.62 3.63 -14.20
N ILE A 31 23.37 4.09 -13.99
CA ILE A 31 22.86 4.39 -12.66
C ILE A 31 22.61 3.06 -11.95
N GLN A 32 23.57 2.62 -11.15
CA GLN A 32 23.39 1.44 -10.31
C GLN A 32 22.23 1.69 -9.35
N VAL A 33 21.08 1.14 -9.68
CA VAL A 33 19.94 1.05 -8.74
C VAL A 33 20.32 0.00 -7.70
N VAL A 34 21.07 0.42 -6.70
CA VAL A 34 21.31 -0.38 -5.50
C VAL A 34 19.96 -0.43 -4.79
N ILE A 35 19.26 -1.54 -4.94
CA ILE A 35 18.16 -1.85 -4.03
C ILE A 35 18.85 -2.09 -2.69
N ALA A 36 18.80 -1.08 -1.81
CA ALA A 36 19.19 -1.29 -0.44
C ALA A 36 18.43 -2.52 0.05
N ALA A 37 19.14 -3.46 0.67
CA ALA A 37 18.51 -4.62 1.31
C ALA A 37 17.64 -4.06 2.46
N ASN A 38 16.44 -3.66 2.09
CA ASN A 38 15.52 -2.98 2.98
C ASN A 38 15.04 -3.98 4.02
N SER A 39 15.02 -3.55 5.27
CA SER A 39 14.41 -4.29 6.37
C SER A 39 13.01 -4.79 6.03
N LEU A 40 12.28 -4.08 5.15
CA LEU A 40 10.99 -4.48 4.62
C LEU A 40 11.06 -5.79 3.83
N LEU A 41 12.03 -5.94 2.90
CA LEU A 41 12.21 -7.18 2.14
C LEU A 41 12.59 -8.37 3.03
N ASN A 42 13.23 -8.10 4.16
CA ASN A 42 13.55 -9.12 5.17
C ASN A 42 12.37 -9.42 6.11
N THR A 43 11.41 -8.50 6.23
CA THR A 43 10.22 -8.64 7.09
C THR A 43 9.06 -9.32 6.34
N LEU A 44 9.06 -9.27 5.00
CA LEU A 44 8.13 -10.07 4.20
C LEU A 44 8.43 -11.54 4.46
N GLU A 45 7.48 -12.26 5.03
CA GLU A 45 7.58 -13.71 5.26
C GLU A 45 8.00 -14.45 3.98
N ASP A 46 8.60 -15.62 4.13
CA ASP A 46 9.38 -16.36 3.12
C ASP A 46 8.55 -16.92 1.93
N ASP A 47 7.57 -16.17 1.45
CA ASP A 47 6.94 -16.41 0.15
C ASP A 47 7.83 -15.78 -0.94
N GLY A 48 8.69 -16.61 -1.52
CA GLY A 48 9.66 -16.20 -2.53
C GLY A 48 9.05 -15.43 -3.72
N ASN A 49 7.79 -15.73 -4.08
CA ASN A 49 7.06 -15.06 -5.15
C ASN A 49 6.70 -13.60 -4.79
N VAL A 50 6.25 -13.35 -3.57
CA VAL A 50 5.90 -11.99 -3.12
C VAL A 50 7.12 -11.10 -3.07
N LYS A 51 8.24 -11.60 -2.50
CA LYS A 51 9.52 -10.87 -2.47
C LYS A 51 10.03 -10.52 -3.87
N GLN A 52 9.95 -11.47 -4.81
CA GLN A 52 10.43 -11.25 -6.18
C GLN A 52 9.56 -10.23 -6.93
N THR A 53 8.24 -10.37 -6.88
CA THR A 53 7.30 -9.44 -7.52
C THR A 53 7.44 -8.03 -6.96
N PHE A 54 7.60 -7.89 -5.65
CA PHE A 54 7.81 -6.61 -4.99
C PHE A 54 9.15 -5.97 -5.38
N ALA A 55 10.24 -6.74 -5.41
CA ALA A 55 11.55 -6.28 -5.85
C ALA A 55 11.57 -5.83 -7.33
N GLU A 56 10.83 -6.53 -8.20
CA GLU A 56 10.68 -6.16 -9.61
C GLU A 56 9.86 -4.88 -9.78
N SER A 57 8.80 -4.69 -8.99
CA SER A 57 8.00 -3.45 -8.95
C SER A 57 8.88 -2.25 -8.58
N ILE A 58 9.67 -2.37 -7.50
CA ILE A 58 10.62 -1.32 -7.08
C ILE A 58 11.62 -0.98 -8.19
N ARG A 59 12.17 -1.98 -8.87
CA ARG A 59 13.12 -1.76 -9.98
C ARG A 59 12.49 -1.05 -11.16
N THR A 60 11.25 -1.41 -11.49
CA THR A 60 10.50 -0.82 -12.61
C THR A 60 10.21 0.66 -12.35
N GLU A 61 9.80 1.01 -11.15
CA GLU A 61 9.53 2.40 -10.76
C GLU A 61 10.80 3.24 -10.73
N ALA A 62 11.91 2.73 -10.21
CA ALA A 62 13.18 3.42 -10.20
C ALA A 62 13.69 3.76 -11.62
N ARG A 63 13.35 2.93 -12.63
CA ARG A 63 13.69 3.20 -14.04
C ARG A 63 12.83 4.28 -14.68
N ALA A 64 11.57 4.41 -14.28
CA ALA A 64 10.61 5.34 -14.88
C ALA A 64 10.87 6.82 -14.53
N GLU A 65 11.74 7.10 -13.55
CA GLU A 65 11.84 8.41 -12.91
C GLU A 65 13.10 9.22 -13.23
N ILE A 66 13.83 8.90 -14.31
CA ILE A 66 14.99 9.71 -14.70
C ILE A 66 14.51 10.98 -15.40
N GLU A 67 14.69 12.11 -14.74
CA GLU A 67 14.42 13.44 -15.23
C GLU A 67 15.72 14.27 -15.32
N ASN A 68 15.66 15.43 -15.98
CA ASN A 68 16.76 16.40 -16.09
C ASN A 68 17.99 15.90 -16.85
N PHE A 69 17.85 14.87 -17.70
CA PHE A 69 18.89 14.54 -18.67
C PHE A 69 18.84 15.52 -19.85
N ARG A 70 20.00 15.87 -20.39
CA ARG A 70 20.13 16.77 -21.53
C ARG A 70 20.77 16.08 -22.72
N LEU A 71 20.31 16.40 -23.93
CA LEU A 71 21.00 16.05 -25.14
C LEU A 71 22.28 16.91 -25.25
N VAL A 72 23.42 16.26 -25.34
CA VAL A 72 24.72 16.93 -25.51
C VAL A 72 25.06 17.03 -26.96
N ASP A 73 24.89 15.93 -27.71
CA ASP A 73 25.22 15.87 -29.13
C ASP A 73 24.42 14.79 -29.86
N SER A 74 24.35 14.91 -31.17
CA SER A 74 23.77 13.89 -32.03
C SER A 74 24.57 13.82 -33.36
N TRP A 75 24.71 12.60 -33.86
CA TRP A 75 25.39 12.35 -35.12
C TRP A 75 24.51 11.51 -36.05
N ARG A 76 24.58 11.78 -37.34
CA ARG A 76 23.80 11.09 -38.37
C ARG A 76 24.70 10.66 -39.52
N SER A 77 24.63 9.37 -39.89
CA SER A 77 25.13 8.83 -41.16
C SER A 77 23.95 8.58 -42.11
N ASP A 78 24.22 7.90 -43.22
CA ASP A 78 23.20 7.53 -44.19
C ASP A 78 22.19 6.51 -43.60
N ASN A 79 22.66 5.62 -42.69
CA ASN A 79 21.88 4.51 -42.16
C ASN A 79 21.64 4.57 -40.66
N GLU A 80 22.35 5.40 -39.91
CA GLU A 80 22.34 5.41 -38.46
C GLU A 80 22.18 6.80 -37.89
N TYR A 81 21.46 6.89 -36.81
CA TYR A 81 21.30 8.08 -35.98
C TYR A 81 21.74 7.80 -34.56
N TRP A 82 22.68 8.56 -34.05
CA TRP A 82 23.25 8.45 -32.72
C TRP A 82 22.91 9.67 -31.89
N VAL A 83 22.71 9.45 -30.57
CA VAL A 83 22.49 10.53 -29.60
C VAL A 83 23.33 10.28 -28.37
N TYR A 84 23.81 11.36 -27.79
CA TYR A 84 24.54 11.38 -26.53
C TYR A 84 23.78 12.23 -25.52
N TYR A 85 23.32 11.60 -24.44
CA TYR A 85 22.69 12.26 -23.33
C TYR A 85 23.56 12.22 -22.09
N GLU A 86 23.39 13.22 -21.25
CA GLU A 86 24.14 13.42 -20.01
C GLU A 86 23.18 13.78 -18.88
N LEU A 87 23.42 13.23 -17.68
CA LEU A 87 22.73 13.55 -16.44
C LEU A 87 23.77 13.92 -15.37
N ASN A 88 23.66 15.10 -14.81
CA ASN A 88 24.54 15.53 -13.73
C ASN A 88 24.31 14.67 -12.49
N LYS A 89 25.37 14.10 -11.90
CA LYS A 89 25.30 13.21 -10.74
C LYS A 89 24.80 13.92 -9.48
N ASP A 90 25.21 15.18 -9.28
CA ASP A 90 24.83 15.95 -8.09
C ASP A 90 23.38 16.41 -8.20
N ASP A 91 22.93 16.83 -9.38
CA ASP A 91 21.53 17.20 -9.63
C ASP A 91 20.61 15.98 -9.46
N TYR A 92 21.03 14.82 -9.96
CA TYR A 92 20.29 13.58 -9.78
C TYR A 92 20.22 13.18 -8.28
N ALA A 93 21.33 13.24 -7.56
CA ALA A 93 21.37 12.93 -6.13
C ALA A 93 20.48 13.88 -5.33
N ALA A 94 20.48 15.18 -5.66
CA ALA A 94 19.61 16.17 -5.03
C ALA A 94 18.12 15.89 -5.30
N LEU A 95 17.77 15.54 -6.54
CA LEU A 95 16.42 15.17 -6.93
C LEU A 95 15.93 13.94 -6.17
N VAL A 96 16.73 12.88 -6.13
CA VAL A 96 16.44 11.64 -5.39
C VAL A 96 16.25 11.91 -3.90
N ALA A 97 17.14 12.72 -3.29
CA ALA A 97 17.03 13.12 -1.90
C ALA A 97 15.75 13.92 -1.60
N ALA A 98 15.38 14.86 -2.48
CA ALA A 98 14.16 15.65 -2.34
C ALA A 98 12.90 14.78 -2.44
N ARG A 99 12.85 13.84 -3.38
CA ARG A 99 11.76 12.86 -3.53
C ARG A 99 11.63 11.99 -2.29
N ARG A 100 12.76 11.45 -1.81
CA ARG A 100 12.78 10.66 -0.56
C ARG A 100 12.23 11.44 0.62
N GLN A 101 12.67 12.66 0.82
CA GLN A 101 12.20 13.53 1.92
C GLN A 101 10.69 13.81 1.83
N LYS A 102 10.17 14.06 0.62
CA LYS A 102 8.75 14.26 0.38
C LYS A 102 7.95 12.99 0.70
N ALA A 103 8.42 11.84 0.25
CA ALA A 103 7.78 10.54 0.48
C ALA A 103 7.75 10.21 1.99
N ILE A 104 8.87 10.40 2.70
CA ILE A 104 8.92 10.20 4.16
C ILE A 104 7.91 11.10 4.87
N ARG A 105 7.84 12.39 4.54
CA ARG A 105 6.88 13.30 5.19
C ARG A 105 5.44 12.88 4.94
N ASN A 106 5.09 12.58 3.69
CA ASN A 106 3.73 12.18 3.34
C ASN A 106 3.36 10.83 3.94
N GLY A 107 4.25 9.84 3.81
CA GLY A 107 4.03 8.51 4.37
C GLY A 107 3.91 8.52 5.89
N PHE A 108 4.74 9.31 6.57
CA PHE A 108 4.68 9.49 8.03
C PHE A 108 3.36 10.15 8.47
N ASP A 109 2.90 11.18 7.76
CA ASP A 109 1.62 11.83 8.06
C ASP A 109 0.46 10.84 7.98
N PHE A 110 0.41 10.01 6.93
CA PHE A 110 -0.58 8.97 6.79
C PHE A 110 -0.47 7.89 7.88
N TRP A 111 0.73 7.41 8.15
CA TRP A 111 0.99 6.42 9.21
C TRP A 111 0.52 6.93 10.57
N TYR A 112 0.90 8.16 10.93
CA TYR A 112 0.53 8.78 12.20
C TYR A 112 -0.99 8.98 12.33
N LYS A 113 -1.63 9.52 11.30
CA LYS A 113 -3.09 9.67 11.26
C LYS A 113 -3.81 8.33 11.33
N GLY A 114 -3.29 7.32 10.64
CA GLY A 114 -3.81 5.96 10.67
C GLY A 114 -3.86 5.38 12.09
N HIS A 115 -2.77 5.55 12.85
CA HIS A 115 -2.72 5.11 14.25
C HIS A 115 -3.74 5.84 15.14
N ILE A 116 -3.86 7.17 15.02
CA ILE A 116 -4.86 7.92 15.78
C ILE A 116 -6.27 7.46 15.42
N THR A 117 -6.57 7.32 14.14
CA THR A 117 -7.88 6.89 13.64
C THR A 117 -8.24 5.49 14.12
N LEU A 118 -7.25 4.58 14.15
CA LEU A 118 -7.42 3.23 14.67
C LEU A 118 -7.72 3.22 16.19
N GLN A 119 -7.05 4.09 16.96
CA GLN A 119 -7.33 4.27 18.40
C GLN A 119 -8.74 4.84 18.63
N GLN A 120 -9.28 5.62 17.71
CA GLN A 120 -10.64 6.14 17.74
C GLN A 120 -11.70 5.11 17.30
N GLY A 121 -11.28 3.87 16.98
CA GLY A 121 -12.17 2.79 16.59
C GLY A 121 -12.63 2.81 15.13
N ASP A 122 -12.07 3.66 14.29
CA ASP A 122 -12.40 3.70 12.86
C ASP A 122 -11.39 2.86 12.06
N LEU A 123 -11.63 1.56 12.03
CA LEU A 123 -10.76 0.58 11.40
C LEU A 123 -10.63 0.80 9.89
N MET A 124 -11.73 1.09 9.21
CA MET A 124 -11.74 1.19 7.75
C MET A 124 -10.95 2.41 7.26
N THR A 125 -11.16 3.56 7.89
CA THR A 125 -10.38 4.77 7.58
C THR A 125 -8.89 4.60 7.95
N ALA A 126 -8.58 3.86 9.02
CA ALA A 126 -7.19 3.57 9.39
C ALA A 126 -6.48 2.72 8.32
N ILE A 127 -7.15 1.68 7.78
CA ILE A 127 -6.62 0.87 6.67
C ILE A 127 -6.36 1.73 5.43
N GLU A 128 -7.30 2.61 5.08
CA GLU A 128 -7.13 3.53 3.95
C GLU A 128 -5.92 4.44 4.14
N LEU A 129 -5.75 5.01 5.33
CA LEU A 129 -4.62 5.87 5.66
C LEU A 129 -3.28 5.11 5.58
N PHE A 130 -3.18 3.91 6.15
CA PHE A 130 -1.97 3.10 6.05
C PHE A 130 -1.66 2.70 4.60
N SER A 131 -2.68 2.38 3.80
CA SER A 131 -2.54 2.07 2.37
C SER A 131 -2.04 3.28 1.58
N ASN A 132 -2.58 4.47 1.85
CA ASN A 132 -2.12 5.73 1.26
C ASN A 132 -0.68 6.06 1.69
N GLY A 133 -0.30 5.71 2.92
CA GLY A 133 1.08 5.82 3.39
C GLY A 133 2.04 4.93 2.61
N MET A 134 1.68 3.67 2.36
CA MET A 134 2.45 2.76 1.51
C MET A 134 2.56 3.28 0.08
N GLU A 135 1.47 3.78 -0.50
CA GLU A 135 1.48 4.37 -1.84
C GLU A 135 2.39 5.61 -1.92
N ALA A 136 2.40 6.45 -0.88
CA ALA A 136 3.24 7.65 -0.84
C ALA A 136 4.74 7.33 -0.81
N ILE A 137 5.14 6.20 -0.22
CA ILE A 137 6.56 5.79 -0.16
C ILE A 137 6.97 4.82 -1.27
N ARG A 138 6.01 4.28 -2.03
CA ARG A 138 6.26 3.28 -3.08
C ARG A 138 7.38 3.67 -4.05
N PRO A 139 7.45 4.92 -4.58
CA PRO A 139 8.49 5.29 -5.55
C PRO A 139 9.91 5.27 -4.98
N VAL A 140 10.07 5.26 -3.67
CA VAL A 140 11.38 5.35 -2.99
C VAL A 140 11.66 4.14 -2.07
N LEU A 141 10.94 3.04 -2.25
CA LEU A 141 11.13 1.81 -1.46
C LEU A 141 12.50 1.15 -1.65
N ASN A 142 13.22 1.53 -2.70
CA ASN A 142 14.62 1.14 -2.94
C ASN A 142 15.62 1.89 -2.05
N GLN A 143 15.16 2.83 -1.21
CA GLN A 143 15.98 3.66 -0.33
C GLN A 143 15.63 3.38 1.14
N GLU A 144 16.52 3.81 2.04
CA GLU A 144 16.26 3.78 3.47
C GLU A 144 15.30 4.92 3.86
N LEU A 145 14.18 4.56 4.49
CA LEU A 145 13.10 5.48 4.84
C LEU A 145 13.04 5.71 6.35
N PHE A 146 14.17 6.11 6.94
CA PHE A 146 14.23 6.40 8.37
C PHE A 146 13.63 7.76 8.69
N CYS A 147 12.82 7.81 9.77
CA CYS A 147 12.32 9.04 10.37
C CYS A 147 12.35 8.95 11.91
N SER A 148 12.20 10.08 12.58
CA SER A 148 12.15 10.13 14.04
C SER A 148 10.70 10.19 14.52
N TYR A 149 10.35 9.32 15.47
CA TYR A 149 9.08 9.33 16.16
C TYR A 149 9.31 9.05 17.65
N GLU A 150 8.81 9.92 18.54
CA GLU A 150 8.97 9.84 20.02
C GLU A 150 10.43 9.60 20.48
N GLY A 151 11.38 10.27 19.81
CA GLY A 151 12.80 10.15 20.13
C GLY A 151 13.48 8.87 19.64
N LYS A 152 12.77 8.03 18.89
CA LYS A 152 13.31 6.79 18.26
C LYS A 152 13.42 6.96 16.76
N THR A 153 14.42 6.33 16.18
CA THR A 153 14.52 6.20 14.73
C THR A 153 13.73 4.96 14.30
N ILE A 154 12.75 5.14 13.42
CA ILE A 154 11.93 4.07 12.85
C ILE A 154 12.14 3.98 11.34
N ASN A 155 11.98 2.79 10.77
CA ASN A 155 11.88 2.60 9.32
C ASN A 155 10.41 2.66 8.92
N LEU A 156 10.03 3.71 8.21
CA LEU A 156 8.63 3.99 7.88
C LEU A 156 7.98 2.89 7.02
N ALA A 157 8.73 2.26 6.12
CA ALA A 157 8.20 1.17 5.30
C ALA A 157 7.84 -0.04 6.16
N THR A 158 8.71 -0.40 7.11
CA THR A 158 8.46 -1.48 8.06
C THR A 158 7.26 -1.18 8.97
N GLU A 159 7.17 0.04 9.46
CA GLU A 159 6.06 0.47 10.32
C GLU A 159 4.71 0.46 9.61
N LEU A 160 4.64 0.96 8.38
CA LEU A 160 3.42 0.93 7.57
C LEU A 160 2.99 -0.51 7.25
N TYR A 161 3.96 -1.36 6.89
CA TYR A 161 3.68 -2.78 6.63
C TYR A 161 3.16 -3.48 7.89
N ALA A 162 3.82 -3.28 9.04
CA ALA A 162 3.40 -3.86 10.32
C ALA A 162 2.00 -3.37 10.73
N ALA A 163 1.70 -2.09 10.51
CA ALA A 163 0.38 -1.53 10.78
C ALA A 163 -0.71 -2.19 9.93
N LEU A 164 -0.47 -2.42 8.63
CA LEU A 164 -1.41 -3.10 7.74
C LEU A 164 -1.55 -4.59 8.08
N ALA A 165 -0.44 -5.29 8.32
CA ALA A 165 -0.45 -6.71 8.64
C ALA A 165 -1.18 -6.98 9.98
N GLY A 166 -0.95 -6.15 10.98
CA GLY A 166 -1.53 -6.29 12.33
C GLY A 166 -2.85 -5.55 12.54
N VAL A 167 -3.45 -4.94 11.51
CA VAL A 167 -4.64 -4.10 11.68
C VAL A 167 -5.85 -4.87 12.24
N PHE A 168 -5.97 -6.16 11.91
CA PHE A 168 -7.04 -7.05 12.38
C PHE A 168 -6.73 -7.78 13.69
N ASP A 169 -5.50 -7.63 14.21
CA ASP A 169 -5.11 -8.31 15.44
C ASP A 169 -5.90 -7.80 16.64
N GLY A 170 -6.28 -8.73 17.52
CA GLY A 170 -7.02 -8.42 18.74
C GLY A 170 -8.48 -8.05 18.53
N ILE A 171 -9.04 -8.30 17.32
CA ILE A 171 -10.48 -8.14 17.08
C ILE A 171 -11.25 -9.25 17.78
N THR A 172 -12.28 -8.87 18.54
CA THR A 172 -13.21 -9.76 19.21
C THR A 172 -14.64 -9.40 18.86
N ILE A 173 -15.48 -10.43 18.70
CA ILE A 173 -16.93 -10.28 18.47
C ILE A 173 -17.64 -10.87 19.67
N VAL A 174 -18.55 -10.10 20.27
CA VAL A 174 -19.32 -10.47 21.44
C VAL A 174 -20.81 -10.44 21.12
N LEU A 175 -21.51 -11.50 21.42
CA LEU A 175 -22.97 -11.61 21.26
C LEU A 175 -23.66 -11.42 22.60
N ASN A 176 -24.70 -10.60 22.66
CA ASN A 176 -25.51 -10.42 23.86
C ASN A 176 -27.00 -10.36 23.51
N PRO A 177 -27.82 -11.31 23.92
CA PRO A 177 -27.40 -12.56 24.63
C PRO A 177 -26.66 -13.53 23.70
N ALA A 178 -25.72 -14.31 24.25
CA ALA A 178 -24.98 -15.33 23.51
C ALA A 178 -25.84 -16.54 23.10
N THR A 179 -26.94 -16.78 23.84
CA THR A 179 -27.88 -17.85 23.58
C THR A 179 -29.30 -17.32 23.75
N VAL A 180 -30.17 -17.66 22.83
CA VAL A 180 -31.59 -17.31 22.85
C VAL A 180 -32.45 -18.55 22.62
N SER A 181 -33.59 -18.62 23.32
CA SER A 181 -34.61 -19.64 23.08
C SER A 181 -35.63 -19.07 22.08
N ALA A 182 -35.97 -19.84 21.07
CA ALA A 182 -36.96 -19.46 20.08
C ALA A 182 -37.95 -20.63 19.85
N THR A 183 -39.20 -20.28 19.56
CA THR A 183 -40.23 -21.24 19.14
C THR A 183 -40.22 -21.34 17.62
N PRO A 184 -40.32 -22.55 17.02
CA PRO A 184 -40.45 -22.70 15.60
C PRO A 184 -41.55 -21.81 15.01
N PHE A 185 -41.28 -21.23 13.84
CA PHE A 185 -42.14 -20.29 13.11
C PHE A 185 -42.38 -18.95 13.84
N GLN A 186 -41.60 -18.66 14.84
CA GLN A 186 -41.59 -17.35 15.50
C GLN A 186 -40.20 -16.74 15.46
N GLY A 187 -40.16 -15.42 15.49
CA GLY A 187 -38.94 -14.65 15.62
C GLY A 187 -38.55 -14.49 17.11
N ILE A 188 -37.45 -13.82 17.33
CA ILE A 188 -36.98 -13.41 18.65
C ILE A 188 -37.47 -11.98 18.87
N ARG A 189 -38.09 -11.70 20.05
CA ARG A 189 -38.66 -10.38 20.33
C ARG A 189 -37.63 -9.27 20.45
N GLU A 190 -36.52 -9.57 21.10
CA GLU A 190 -35.44 -8.60 21.32
C GLU A 190 -34.29 -8.89 20.37
N PRO A 191 -33.63 -7.87 19.84
CA PRO A 191 -32.49 -8.09 18.98
C PRO A 191 -31.30 -8.68 19.74
N ILE A 192 -30.46 -9.42 19.02
CA ILE A 192 -29.17 -9.85 19.52
C ILE A 192 -28.19 -8.69 19.25
N ALA A 193 -27.64 -8.14 20.33
CA ALA A 193 -26.58 -7.13 20.19
C ALA A 193 -25.26 -7.80 19.84
N ILE A 194 -24.61 -7.33 18.79
CA ILE A 194 -23.31 -7.83 18.32
C ILE A 194 -22.28 -6.74 18.52
N GLY A 195 -21.43 -6.90 19.52
CA GLY A 195 -20.34 -5.99 19.82
C GLY A 195 -19.07 -6.38 19.08
N VAL A 196 -18.38 -5.43 18.45
CA VAL A 196 -17.08 -5.61 17.78
C VAL A 196 -16.07 -4.71 18.44
N TYR A 197 -15.00 -5.30 18.93
CA TYR A 197 -13.97 -4.60 19.70
C TYR A 197 -12.58 -4.97 19.18
N ARG A 198 -11.63 -4.06 19.31
CA ARG A 198 -10.21 -4.32 19.08
C ARG A 198 -9.43 -3.97 20.35
N ASN A 199 -8.78 -4.97 20.96
CA ASN A 199 -8.08 -4.80 22.23
C ASN A 199 -8.95 -4.12 23.31
N GLY A 200 -10.25 -4.45 23.34
CA GLY A 200 -11.22 -3.88 24.26
C GLY A 200 -11.82 -2.52 23.83
N ASN A 201 -11.32 -1.87 22.82
CA ASN A 201 -11.89 -0.63 22.29
C ASN A 201 -12.96 -0.90 21.22
N PRO A 202 -14.11 -0.19 21.23
CA PRO A 202 -15.17 -0.40 20.26
C PRO A 202 -14.72 -0.05 18.85
N LEU A 203 -15.12 -0.87 17.87
CA LEU A 203 -14.93 -0.59 16.44
C LEU A 203 -16.25 -0.13 15.84
N ARG A 204 -16.29 1.12 15.38
CA ARG A 204 -17.45 1.72 14.73
C ARG A 204 -17.45 1.50 13.22
N ASN A 205 -18.62 1.62 12.62
CA ASN A 205 -18.83 1.52 11.17
C ASN A 205 -18.41 0.18 10.54
N ILE A 206 -18.41 -0.91 11.34
CA ILE A 206 -18.11 -2.25 10.84
C ILE A 206 -19.38 -2.88 10.29
N ARG A 207 -19.34 -3.30 9.03
CA ARG A 207 -20.42 -4.05 8.40
C ARG A 207 -20.31 -5.52 8.75
N LEU A 208 -21.39 -6.07 9.29
CA LEU A 208 -21.49 -7.47 9.69
C LEU A 208 -22.49 -8.20 8.80
N LYS A 209 -22.22 -9.47 8.56
CA LYS A 209 -23.14 -10.42 7.93
C LYS A 209 -23.44 -11.55 8.91
N ALA A 210 -24.71 -11.90 9.06
CA ALA A 210 -25.13 -13.07 9.82
C ALA A 210 -25.79 -14.08 8.88
N GLU A 211 -25.54 -15.37 9.15
CA GLU A 211 -26.15 -16.46 8.41
C GLU A 211 -26.39 -17.68 9.34
N PHE A 212 -27.36 -18.51 9.00
CA PHE A 212 -27.57 -19.76 9.71
C PHE A 212 -26.50 -20.78 9.31
N VAL A 213 -25.78 -21.30 10.27
CA VAL A 213 -24.83 -22.41 10.06
C VAL A 213 -25.59 -23.74 9.95
N SER A 214 -26.71 -23.84 10.68
CA SER A 214 -27.61 -24.99 10.66
C SER A 214 -29.05 -24.49 10.87
N GLY A 215 -30.02 -25.18 10.27
CA GLY A 215 -31.40 -24.71 10.26
C GLY A 215 -31.65 -23.63 9.18
N SER A 216 -32.81 -23.00 9.30
CA SER A 216 -33.23 -21.94 8.36
C SER A 216 -34.16 -20.95 9.02
N GLY A 217 -34.26 -19.76 8.48
CA GLY A 217 -35.10 -18.69 9.00
C GLY A 217 -34.89 -17.39 8.22
N ASP A 218 -35.40 -16.30 8.78
CA ASP A 218 -35.27 -14.94 8.25
C ASP A 218 -34.51 -14.06 9.24
N LEU A 219 -33.38 -13.55 8.80
CA LEU A 219 -32.54 -12.60 9.51
C LEU A 219 -32.68 -11.21 8.90
N SER A 220 -32.75 -10.17 9.75
CA SER A 220 -32.69 -8.81 9.23
C SER A 220 -31.30 -8.49 8.67
N SER A 221 -31.24 -7.54 7.72
CA SER A 221 -30.00 -6.82 7.46
C SER A 221 -29.61 -6.02 8.69
N MET A 222 -28.32 -5.95 8.98
CA MET A 222 -27.78 -5.15 10.08
C MET A 222 -27.26 -3.81 9.56
N SER A 223 -27.46 -2.76 10.36
CA SER A 223 -26.70 -1.53 10.20
C SER A 223 -25.24 -1.76 10.61
N PRO A 224 -24.29 -0.97 10.10
CA PRO A 224 -22.93 -1.00 10.63
C PRO A 224 -22.91 -0.75 12.14
N THR A 225 -21.86 -1.19 12.84
CA THR A 225 -21.67 -0.91 14.26
C THR A 225 -21.68 0.60 14.53
N ASP A 226 -22.31 0.98 15.65
CA ASP A 226 -22.41 2.36 16.15
C ASP A 226 -21.12 2.82 16.86
N GLU A 227 -21.15 3.98 17.52
CA GLU A 227 -20.02 4.55 18.28
C GLU A 227 -19.58 3.67 19.47
N SER A 228 -20.47 2.81 19.98
CA SER A 228 -20.17 1.81 21.02
C SER A 228 -19.67 0.48 20.44
N GLY A 229 -19.51 0.39 19.13
CA GLY A 229 -19.08 -0.82 18.44
C GLY A 229 -20.18 -1.88 18.33
N VAL A 230 -21.46 -1.52 18.46
CA VAL A 230 -22.58 -2.46 18.54
C VAL A 230 -23.46 -2.36 17.29
N ALA A 231 -23.84 -3.53 16.76
CA ALA A 231 -24.89 -3.70 15.75
C ALA A 231 -26.02 -4.58 16.31
N ALA A 232 -27.25 -4.37 15.84
CA ALA A 232 -28.42 -5.16 16.25
C ALA A 232 -28.85 -6.14 15.16
N LEU A 233 -28.95 -7.43 15.51
CA LEU A 233 -29.48 -8.48 14.64
C LEU A 233 -30.89 -8.88 15.10
N TYR A 234 -31.85 -8.75 14.18
CA TYR A 234 -33.22 -9.21 14.42
C TYR A 234 -33.45 -10.56 13.73
N VAL A 235 -33.87 -11.56 14.50
CA VAL A 235 -34.29 -12.85 13.97
C VAL A 235 -35.80 -12.80 13.80
N ARG A 236 -36.30 -12.69 12.57
CA ARG A 236 -37.73 -12.52 12.29
C ARG A 236 -38.50 -13.81 12.32
N ASN A 237 -37.84 -14.88 11.88
CA ASN A 237 -38.47 -16.19 11.84
C ASN A 237 -37.41 -17.30 11.88
N ILE A 238 -37.77 -18.45 12.46
CA ILE A 238 -36.99 -19.70 12.44
C ILE A 238 -37.90 -20.79 11.89
N THR A 239 -37.53 -21.36 10.74
CA THR A 239 -38.40 -22.32 9.99
C THR A 239 -37.98 -23.76 10.20
N SER A 240 -36.72 -24.04 10.49
CA SER A 240 -36.23 -25.39 10.80
C SER A 240 -35.02 -25.35 11.74
N LYS A 241 -34.80 -26.47 12.40
CA LYS A 241 -33.62 -26.73 13.23
C LYS A 241 -32.46 -27.23 12.38
#